data_3bd7f054fc5e558aa17317ee7e7301ed
#
_entry.id   3bd7f054fc5e558aa17317ee7e7301ed
#
_cell.length_a   1.000
_cell.length_b   1.000
_cell.length_c   1.000
_cell.angle_alpha   90.00
_cell.angle_beta   90.00
_cell.angle_gamma   90.00
#
_symmetry.space_group_name_H-M   'P 1'
#
loop_
_entity.id
_entity.type
_entity.pdbx_description
1 polymer ?
#
loop_
_entity_poly.entity_id
_entity_poly.type
_entity_poly.pdbx_seq_one_letter_code
_entity_poly.pdbx_strand_id
1 'polypeptide(L)'
;MNEDKASRYHRLARRARVIAVLWSTALLVTLVASPLSGLIRDVAAQLVLAANAPSALTPPLIVVFYVMMLAVVHECGALPMAYYRGHALESRYGLSTQSASRWWRTYIKGAAVGLGFLQAGAVFLYALIRWWPDGWWIAAAIVWLLAMVGLARLGPVLLLPLFYELKPIHRDELQQDLIRLARKAGTTAVGVYQWTLSDSTRRANAALVGLGRTRRILLSDTLLSDYSDDEIAVVLAHELAHHVHGDIWRGLSLEALLRSISFYAAHRALLVVGPIAGITHAADVAGLPLILLVCGAFSLLAQPLAHARSREHERRADRFALSLTHNAPAFVSAMRRLAQQNLAEEHPSRWVQALFHSHPSTAERLAIARDTPSPGGRSPGMISSTLADVEGRR
;
A
#
# COMPACT_ATOMS: atom_id res chain seq x y z
N MET A 1 -33.30 -0.51 8.71
CA MET A 1 -32.03 -0.46 9.44
C MET A 1 -31.22 0.67 8.83
N ASN A 2 -31.01 1.77 9.54
CA ASN A 2 -30.19 2.88 9.04
C ASN A 2 -28.74 2.40 9.00
N GLU A 3 -28.15 2.34 7.79
CA GLU A 3 -26.75 2.00 7.59
C GLU A 3 -25.87 3.07 8.24
N ASP A 4 -24.88 2.63 9.04
CA ASP A 4 -23.89 3.51 9.65
C ASP A 4 -23.09 4.28 8.59
N LYS A 5 -22.70 5.53 8.92
CA LYS A 5 -21.98 6.44 8.04
C LYS A 5 -20.67 5.79 7.50
N ALA A 6 -19.94 5.08 8.36
CA ALA A 6 -18.70 4.39 7.99
C ALA A 6 -18.95 3.25 7.00
N SER A 7 -19.93 2.39 7.26
CA SER A 7 -20.30 1.27 6.38
C SER A 7 -20.71 1.75 5.00
N ARG A 8 -21.49 2.83 4.93
CA ARG A 8 -21.92 3.44 3.67
C ARG A 8 -20.74 4.02 2.88
N TYR A 9 -19.84 4.73 3.56
CA TYR A 9 -18.62 5.25 2.94
C TYR A 9 -17.78 4.11 2.34
N HIS A 10 -17.47 3.08 3.12
CA HIS A 10 -16.67 1.95 2.66
C HIS A 10 -17.34 1.17 1.54
N ARG A 11 -18.66 0.99 1.58
CA ARG A 11 -19.39 0.35 0.47
C ARG A 11 -19.23 1.13 -0.83
N LEU A 12 -19.39 2.46 -0.81
CA LEU A 12 -19.23 3.30 -2.00
C LEU A 12 -17.78 3.30 -2.50
N ALA A 13 -16.81 3.38 -1.59
CA ALA A 13 -15.38 3.29 -1.93
C ALA A 13 -15.01 1.93 -2.55
N ARG A 14 -15.55 0.82 -2.02
CA ARG A 14 -15.36 -0.53 -2.58
C ARG A 14 -15.99 -0.65 -3.98
N ARG A 15 -17.22 -0.16 -4.17
CA ARG A 15 -17.87 -0.17 -5.49
C ARG A 15 -17.04 0.56 -6.53
N ALA A 16 -16.56 1.76 -6.22
CA ALA A 16 -15.73 2.52 -7.14
C ALA A 16 -14.39 1.82 -7.42
N ARG A 17 -13.80 1.12 -6.43
CA ARG A 17 -12.60 0.30 -6.63
C ARG A 17 -12.86 -0.87 -7.56
N VAL A 18 -13.97 -1.59 -7.36
CA VAL A 18 -14.35 -2.71 -8.23
C VAL A 18 -14.60 -2.24 -9.66
N ILE A 19 -15.32 -1.12 -9.86
CA ILE A 19 -15.55 -0.53 -11.19
C ILE A 19 -14.21 -0.19 -11.87
N ALA A 20 -13.26 0.41 -11.15
CA ALA A 20 -11.94 0.73 -11.69
C ALA A 20 -11.17 -0.54 -12.10
N VAL A 21 -11.22 -1.62 -11.31
CA VAL A 21 -10.61 -2.91 -11.65
C VAL A 21 -11.29 -3.52 -12.88
N LEU A 22 -12.63 -3.51 -12.94
CA LEU A 22 -13.38 -4.01 -14.10
C LEU A 22 -13.07 -3.23 -15.37
N TRP A 23 -12.95 -1.89 -15.29
CA TRP A 23 -12.51 -1.06 -16.42
C TRP A 23 -11.12 -1.48 -16.92
N SER A 24 -10.12 -1.56 -16.02
CA SER A 24 -8.76 -1.95 -16.39
C SER A 24 -8.72 -3.35 -17.00
N THR A 25 -9.44 -4.30 -16.42
CA THR A 25 -9.52 -5.68 -16.91
C THR A 25 -10.20 -5.73 -18.29
N ALA A 26 -11.34 -5.05 -18.45
CA ALA A 26 -12.07 -5.00 -19.71
C ALA A 26 -11.22 -4.39 -20.84
N LEU A 27 -10.51 -3.29 -20.54
CA LEU A 27 -9.59 -2.67 -21.49
C LEU A 27 -8.50 -3.65 -21.94
N LEU A 28 -7.83 -4.30 -20.99
CA LEU A 28 -6.75 -5.25 -21.28
C LEU A 28 -7.26 -6.47 -22.06
N VAL A 29 -8.41 -7.02 -21.66
CA VAL A 29 -9.06 -8.14 -22.40
C VAL A 29 -9.42 -7.71 -23.83
N THR A 30 -10.00 -6.54 -24.02
CA THR A 30 -10.33 -6.02 -25.34
C THR A 30 -9.08 -5.87 -26.22
N LEU A 31 -7.99 -5.34 -25.66
CA LEU A 31 -6.72 -5.19 -26.40
C LEU A 31 -6.09 -6.53 -26.78
N VAL A 32 -6.22 -7.55 -25.94
CA VAL A 32 -5.69 -8.91 -26.21
C VAL A 32 -6.58 -9.67 -27.20
N ALA A 33 -7.91 -9.52 -27.08
CA ALA A 33 -8.88 -10.26 -27.91
C ALA A 33 -9.19 -9.62 -29.27
N SER A 34 -8.58 -8.47 -29.58
CA SER A 34 -8.82 -7.73 -30.83
C SER A 34 -7.52 -7.23 -31.45
N PRO A 35 -7.51 -6.78 -32.70
CA PRO A 35 -6.32 -6.23 -33.36
C PRO A 35 -5.90 -4.84 -32.83
N LEU A 36 -6.61 -4.26 -31.87
CA LEU A 36 -6.39 -2.89 -31.39
C LEU A 36 -4.98 -2.70 -30.82
N SER A 37 -4.45 -3.68 -30.08
CA SER A 37 -3.07 -3.61 -29.55
C SER A 37 -2.03 -3.50 -30.68
N GLY A 38 -2.19 -4.29 -31.74
CA GLY A 38 -1.36 -4.20 -32.94
C GLY A 38 -1.49 -2.86 -33.64
N LEU A 39 -2.71 -2.34 -33.78
CA LEU A 39 -2.95 -1.01 -34.40
C LEU A 39 -2.26 0.12 -33.60
N ILE A 40 -2.33 0.10 -32.25
CA ILE A 40 -1.63 1.08 -31.40
C ILE A 40 -0.10 0.96 -31.61
N ARG A 41 0.46 -0.26 -31.70
CA ARG A 41 1.86 -0.49 -32.03
C ARG A 41 2.23 0.11 -33.37
N ASP A 42 1.43 -0.12 -34.40
CA ASP A 42 1.70 0.33 -35.76
C ASP A 42 1.66 1.86 -35.83
N VAL A 43 0.72 2.51 -35.16
CA VAL A 43 0.69 3.98 -35.00
C VAL A 43 1.94 4.48 -34.26
N ALA A 44 2.35 3.83 -33.19
CA ALA A 44 3.58 4.19 -32.48
C ALA A 44 4.81 4.08 -33.39
N ALA A 45 4.90 2.99 -34.19
CA ALA A 45 5.99 2.78 -35.14
C ALA A 45 6.00 3.86 -36.23
N GLN A 46 4.84 4.21 -36.80
CA GLN A 46 4.74 5.29 -37.80
C GLN A 46 5.18 6.64 -37.25
N LEU A 47 4.79 7.00 -36.00
CA LEU A 47 5.22 8.25 -35.37
C LEU A 47 6.75 8.31 -35.19
N VAL A 48 7.38 7.20 -34.80
CA VAL A 48 8.83 7.11 -34.61
C VAL A 48 9.55 7.21 -35.98
N LEU A 49 9.02 6.57 -37.01
CA LEU A 49 9.57 6.64 -38.37
C LEU A 49 9.44 8.05 -38.96
N ALA A 50 8.29 8.69 -38.80
CA ALA A 50 8.06 10.07 -39.26
C ALA A 50 8.98 11.09 -38.56
N ALA A 51 9.38 10.81 -37.32
CA ALA A 51 10.36 11.62 -36.55
C ALA A 51 11.83 11.40 -37.00
N ASN A 52 12.07 10.52 -37.96
CA ASN A 52 13.43 10.15 -38.45
C ASN A 52 14.37 9.75 -37.29
N ALA A 53 13.85 9.03 -36.29
CA ALA A 53 14.62 8.61 -35.14
C ALA A 53 15.79 7.68 -35.54
N PRO A 54 16.97 7.81 -34.92
CA PRO A 54 18.09 6.88 -35.13
C PRO A 54 17.67 5.43 -34.90
N SER A 55 18.16 4.51 -35.72
CA SER A 55 17.79 3.08 -35.68
C SER A 55 17.96 2.45 -34.29
N ALA A 56 18.98 2.83 -33.54
CA ALA A 56 19.23 2.36 -32.18
C ALA A 56 18.15 2.82 -31.17
N LEU A 57 17.49 3.96 -31.42
CA LEU A 57 16.45 4.51 -30.55
C LEU A 57 15.03 4.11 -31.00
N THR A 58 14.86 3.61 -32.23
CA THR A 58 13.56 3.21 -32.78
C THR A 58 12.82 2.22 -31.86
N PRO A 59 13.42 1.10 -31.39
CA PRO A 59 12.71 0.16 -30.55
C PRO A 59 12.26 0.72 -29.19
N PRO A 60 13.10 1.43 -28.39
CA PRO A 60 12.63 2.00 -27.14
C PRO A 60 11.61 3.13 -27.34
N LEU A 61 11.70 3.92 -28.40
CA LEU A 61 10.71 4.97 -28.69
C LEU A 61 9.34 4.39 -29.07
N ILE A 62 9.29 3.29 -29.80
CA ILE A 62 8.01 2.60 -30.07
C ILE A 62 7.37 2.17 -28.73
N VAL A 63 8.14 1.62 -27.79
CA VAL A 63 7.62 1.27 -26.47
C VAL A 63 7.09 2.51 -25.75
N VAL A 64 7.83 3.62 -25.77
CA VAL A 64 7.43 4.87 -25.11
C VAL A 64 6.11 5.39 -25.67
N PHE A 65 5.98 5.50 -27.00
CA PHE A 65 4.74 5.99 -27.63
C PHE A 65 3.57 5.04 -27.41
N TYR A 66 3.81 3.74 -27.51
CA TYR A 66 2.79 2.72 -27.23
C TYR A 66 2.25 2.83 -25.80
N VAL A 67 3.14 2.86 -24.81
CA VAL A 67 2.76 2.97 -23.39
C VAL A 67 2.07 4.29 -23.11
N MET A 68 2.51 5.39 -23.73
CA MET A 68 1.84 6.70 -23.61
C MET A 68 0.38 6.62 -24.11
N MET A 69 0.15 6.05 -25.29
CA MET A 69 -1.21 5.92 -25.84
C MET A 69 -2.07 5.00 -24.96
N LEU A 70 -1.50 3.87 -24.51
CA LEU A 70 -2.21 2.97 -23.61
C LEU A 70 -2.56 3.65 -22.27
N ALA A 71 -1.64 4.42 -21.70
CA ALA A 71 -1.87 5.17 -20.48
C ALA A 71 -2.97 6.21 -20.64
N VAL A 72 -2.98 6.97 -21.74
CA VAL A 72 -4.06 7.94 -22.04
C VAL A 72 -5.41 7.25 -22.12
N VAL A 73 -5.53 6.15 -22.88
CA VAL A 73 -6.79 5.39 -23.01
C VAL A 73 -7.24 4.86 -21.64
N HIS A 74 -6.31 4.30 -20.86
CA HIS A 74 -6.63 3.81 -19.51
C HIS A 74 -7.13 4.94 -18.60
N GLU A 75 -6.42 6.08 -18.58
CA GLU A 75 -6.77 7.23 -17.74
C GLU A 75 -8.13 7.84 -18.09
N CYS A 76 -8.51 7.87 -19.36
CA CYS A 76 -9.83 8.37 -19.75
C CYS A 76 -10.98 7.67 -19.01
N GLY A 77 -10.87 6.37 -18.76
CA GLY A 77 -11.90 5.62 -18.02
C GLY A 77 -11.63 5.50 -16.52
N ALA A 78 -10.35 5.53 -16.09
CA ALA A 78 -9.98 5.43 -14.68
C ALA A 78 -10.18 6.74 -13.90
N LEU A 79 -9.96 7.88 -14.56
CA LEU A 79 -10.00 9.21 -13.97
C LEU A 79 -11.31 9.58 -13.27
N PRO A 80 -12.51 9.29 -13.82
CA PRO A 80 -13.77 9.55 -13.11
C PRO A 80 -13.85 8.83 -11.76
N MET A 81 -13.37 7.58 -11.70
CA MET A 81 -13.37 6.81 -10.46
C MET A 81 -12.28 7.29 -9.49
N ALA A 82 -11.14 7.73 -10.00
CA ALA A 82 -10.07 8.34 -9.21
C ALA A 82 -10.55 9.65 -8.55
N TYR A 83 -11.19 10.54 -9.33
CA TYR A 83 -11.78 11.77 -8.81
C TYR A 83 -12.89 11.50 -7.79
N TYR A 84 -13.80 10.59 -8.11
CA TYR A 84 -14.89 10.23 -7.21
C TYR A 84 -14.36 9.72 -5.86
N ARG A 85 -13.41 8.78 -5.87
CA ARG A 85 -12.84 8.22 -4.64
C ARG A 85 -11.92 9.17 -3.89
N GLY A 86 -11.02 9.85 -4.64
CA GLY A 86 -9.95 10.63 -4.02
C GLY A 86 -10.37 12.03 -3.61
N HIS A 87 -11.49 12.54 -4.14
CA HIS A 87 -11.96 13.88 -3.82
C HIS A 87 -13.45 13.93 -3.45
N ALA A 88 -14.35 13.58 -4.36
CA ALA A 88 -15.79 13.80 -4.16
C ALA A 88 -16.34 13.02 -2.95
N LEU A 89 -16.00 11.74 -2.83
CA LEU A 89 -16.43 10.89 -1.73
C LEU A 89 -15.77 11.32 -0.41
N GLU A 90 -14.45 11.57 -0.39
CA GLU A 90 -13.71 12.02 0.78
C GLU A 90 -14.27 13.35 1.32
N SER A 91 -14.51 14.32 0.44
CA SER A 91 -15.10 15.62 0.80
C SER A 91 -16.52 15.48 1.33
N ARG A 92 -17.36 14.64 0.68
CA ARG A 92 -18.75 14.37 1.12
C ARG A 92 -18.83 13.82 2.55
N TYR A 93 -17.84 13.00 2.93
CA TYR A 93 -17.79 12.37 4.26
C TYR A 93 -16.96 13.17 5.27
N GLY A 94 -16.40 14.32 4.88
CA GLY A 94 -15.63 15.21 5.75
C GLY A 94 -14.22 14.71 6.07
N LEU A 95 -13.70 13.79 5.27
CA LEU A 95 -12.35 13.24 5.41
C LEU A 95 -11.29 14.07 4.68
N SER A 96 -11.65 14.74 3.59
CA SER A 96 -10.75 15.62 2.83
C SER A 96 -10.97 17.08 3.21
N THR A 97 -9.87 17.82 3.36
CA THR A 97 -9.82 19.29 3.50
C THR A 97 -9.41 19.96 2.20
N GLN A 98 -9.11 19.18 1.18
CA GLN A 98 -8.51 19.59 -0.07
C GLN A 98 -9.54 20.21 -1.03
N SER A 99 -9.21 21.37 -1.63
CA SER A 99 -9.99 21.91 -2.75
C SER A 99 -9.81 21.05 -4.00
N ALA A 100 -10.78 21.09 -4.92
CA ALA A 100 -10.70 20.37 -6.20
C ALA A 100 -9.44 20.73 -6.99
N SER A 101 -9.08 22.03 -7.04
CA SER A 101 -7.88 22.48 -7.75
C SER A 101 -6.58 21.94 -7.15
N ARG A 102 -6.51 21.82 -5.82
CA ARG A 102 -5.37 21.21 -5.14
C ARG A 102 -5.31 19.72 -5.41
N TRP A 103 -6.48 19.03 -5.37
CA TRP A 103 -6.57 17.62 -5.72
C TRP A 103 -6.05 17.37 -7.14
N TRP A 104 -6.48 18.16 -8.13
CA TRP A 104 -6.01 18.03 -9.51
C TRP A 104 -4.50 18.18 -9.64
N ARG A 105 -3.92 19.20 -8.98
CA ARG A 105 -2.45 19.39 -9.00
C ARG A 105 -1.71 18.19 -8.42
N THR A 106 -2.17 17.67 -7.29
CA THR A 106 -1.57 16.48 -6.65
C THR A 106 -1.74 15.24 -7.52
N TYR A 107 -2.93 15.07 -8.12
CA TYR A 107 -3.23 13.96 -9.02
C TYR A 107 -2.33 13.97 -10.26
N ILE A 108 -2.24 15.10 -10.96
CA ILE A 108 -1.39 15.25 -12.17
C ILE A 108 0.08 14.99 -11.83
N LYS A 109 0.57 15.53 -10.71
CA LYS A 109 1.94 15.25 -10.24
C LYS A 109 2.16 13.75 -10.00
N GLY A 110 1.24 13.10 -9.31
CA GLY A 110 1.30 11.66 -9.06
C GLY A 110 1.23 10.83 -10.35
N ALA A 111 0.34 11.20 -11.28
CA ALA A 111 0.20 10.57 -12.59
C ALA A 111 1.48 10.73 -13.44
N ALA A 112 2.10 11.92 -13.44
CA ALA A 112 3.35 12.16 -14.15
C ALA A 112 4.52 11.31 -13.59
N VAL A 113 4.66 11.24 -12.26
CA VAL A 113 5.66 10.38 -11.62
C VAL A 113 5.39 8.90 -11.92
N GLY A 114 4.13 8.47 -11.80
CA GLY A 114 3.71 7.10 -12.11
C GLY A 114 3.97 6.73 -13.57
N LEU A 115 3.65 7.63 -14.50
CA LEU A 115 3.92 7.45 -15.93
C LEU A 115 5.43 7.34 -16.19
N GLY A 116 6.26 8.15 -15.53
CA GLY A 116 7.72 8.05 -15.64
C GLY A 116 8.24 6.67 -15.23
N PHE A 117 7.78 6.13 -14.09
CA PHE A 117 8.13 4.78 -13.66
C PHE A 117 7.60 3.70 -14.63
N LEU A 118 6.37 3.85 -15.11
CA LEU A 118 5.79 2.92 -16.08
C LEU A 118 6.57 2.89 -17.39
N GLN A 119 6.96 4.05 -17.92
CA GLN A 119 7.77 4.18 -19.13
C GLN A 119 9.14 3.55 -18.96
N ALA A 120 9.86 3.91 -17.89
CA ALA A 120 11.18 3.35 -17.59
C ALA A 120 11.10 1.83 -17.42
N GLY A 121 10.11 1.34 -16.67
CA GLY A 121 9.88 -0.09 -16.47
C GLY A 121 9.55 -0.83 -17.76
N ALA A 122 8.71 -0.28 -18.63
CA ALA A 122 8.34 -0.89 -19.90
C ALA A 122 9.52 -0.93 -20.88
N VAL A 123 10.25 0.17 -21.04
CA VAL A 123 11.46 0.22 -21.89
C VAL A 123 12.49 -0.82 -21.42
N PHE A 124 12.73 -0.87 -20.11
CA PHE A 124 13.64 -1.83 -19.53
C PHE A 124 13.16 -3.29 -19.70
N LEU A 125 11.89 -3.56 -19.47
CA LEU A 125 11.28 -4.88 -19.66
C LEU A 125 11.45 -5.36 -21.10
N TYR A 126 11.14 -4.51 -22.10
CA TYR A 126 11.27 -4.88 -23.50
C TYR A 126 12.75 -4.97 -23.96
N ALA A 127 13.67 -4.24 -23.32
CA ALA A 127 15.10 -4.45 -23.52
C ALA A 127 15.53 -5.84 -22.99
N LEU A 128 15.06 -6.26 -21.83
CA LEU A 128 15.30 -7.60 -21.28
C LEU A 128 14.74 -8.71 -22.19
N ILE A 129 13.50 -8.56 -22.67
CA ILE A 129 12.85 -9.53 -23.56
C ILE A 129 13.63 -9.69 -24.85
N ARG A 130 14.17 -8.59 -25.41
CA ARG A 130 15.02 -8.64 -26.62
C ARG A 130 16.35 -9.30 -26.37
N TRP A 131 16.97 -9.00 -25.24
CA TRP A 131 18.30 -9.51 -24.90
C TRP A 131 18.26 -10.98 -24.48
N TRP A 132 17.22 -11.42 -23.75
CA TRP A 132 17.10 -12.78 -23.25
C TRP A 132 15.64 -13.28 -23.34
N PRO A 133 15.17 -13.64 -24.55
CA PRO A 133 13.76 -13.99 -24.79
C PRO A 133 13.21 -15.13 -23.92
N ASP A 134 14.03 -16.12 -23.59
CA ASP A 134 13.61 -17.29 -22.82
C ASP A 134 13.67 -17.10 -21.30
N GLY A 135 14.51 -16.18 -20.83
CA GLY A 135 14.75 -15.98 -19.39
C GLY A 135 14.48 -14.57 -18.86
N TRP A 136 13.93 -13.67 -19.68
CA TRP A 136 13.63 -12.29 -19.28
C TRP A 136 12.84 -12.19 -17.96
N TRP A 137 11.94 -13.14 -17.70
CA TRP A 137 11.10 -13.20 -16.52
C TRP A 137 11.90 -13.33 -15.22
N ILE A 138 13.05 -14.04 -15.24
CA ILE A 138 13.97 -14.14 -14.10
C ILE A 138 14.62 -12.78 -13.85
N ALA A 139 15.19 -12.18 -14.89
CA ALA A 139 15.84 -10.88 -14.79
C ALA A 139 14.84 -9.79 -14.36
N ALA A 140 13.63 -9.80 -14.92
CA ALA A 140 12.55 -8.88 -14.54
C ALA A 140 12.15 -9.02 -13.07
N ALA A 141 12.04 -10.25 -12.53
CA ALA A 141 11.73 -10.49 -11.14
C ALA A 141 12.84 -9.96 -10.21
N ILE A 142 14.11 -10.18 -10.55
CA ILE A 142 15.26 -9.69 -9.78
C ILE A 142 15.26 -8.15 -9.78
N VAL A 143 15.15 -7.53 -10.95
CA VAL A 143 15.17 -6.06 -11.08
C VAL A 143 13.98 -5.44 -10.38
N TRP A 144 12.80 -6.05 -10.48
CA TRP A 144 11.62 -5.60 -9.77
C TRP A 144 11.85 -5.63 -8.25
N LEU A 145 12.42 -6.71 -7.70
CA LEU A 145 12.76 -6.81 -6.27
C LEU A 145 13.76 -5.74 -5.87
N LEU A 146 14.84 -5.54 -6.65
CA LEU A 146 15.83 -4.49 -6.39
C LEU A 146 15.21 -3.10 -6.42
N ALA A 147 14.30 -2.84 -7.37
CA ALA A 147 13.56 -1.59 -7.47
C ALA A 147 12.66 -1.38 -6.23
N MET A 148 11.99 -2.43 -5.73
CA MET A 148 11.17 -2.34 -4.51
C MET A 148 12.01 -2.08 -3.26
N VAL A 149 13.16 -2.73 -3.11
CA VAL A 149 14.11 -2.45 -2.03
C VAL A 149 14.65 -1.02 -2.13
N GLY A 150 15.02 -0.60 -3.33
CA GLY A 150 15.46 0.77 -3.62
C GLY A 150 14.37 1.80 -3.26
N LEU A 151 13.13 1.55 -3.67
CA LEU A 151 11.99 2.42 -3.39
C LEU A 151 11.67 2.48 -1.89
N ALA A 152 11.71 1.35 -1.18
CA ALA A 152 11.52 1.31 0.27
C ALA A 152 12.59 2.10 1.02
N ARG A 153 13.82 2.12 0.51
CA ARG A 153 14.96 2.84 1.11
C ARG A 153 15.01 4.31 0.74
N LEU A 154 14.83 4.63 -0.53
CA LEU A 154 15.02 5.97 -1.10
C LEU A 154 13.71 6.75 -1.22
N GLY A 155 12.57 6.07 -1.33
CA GLY A 155 11.24 6.70 -1.48
C GLY A 155 10.95 7.75 -0.41
N PRO A 156 11.18 7.48 0.89
CA PRO A 156 10.97 8.47 1.94
C PRO A 156 11.87 9.71 1.83
N VAL A 157 13.02 9.59 1.17
CA VAL A 157 13.99 10.68 1.02
C VAL A 157 13.76 11.45 -0.28
N LEU A 158 13.40 10.76 -1.36
CA LEU A 158 13.30 11.35 -2.71
C LEU A 158 11.86 11.65 -3.11
N LEU A 159 10.92 10.71 -2.86
CA LEU A 159 9.53 10.86 -3.32
C LEU A 159 8.65 11.57 -2.30
N LEU A 160 8.79 11.26 -1.00
CA LEU A 160 7.92 11.86 0.01
C LEU A 160 7.97 13.39 0.02
N PRO A 161 9.14 14.07 -0.09
CA PRO A 161 9.22 15.53 -0.13
C PRO A 161 8.59 16.16 -1.38
N LEU A 162 8.36 15.39 -2.46
CA LEU A 162 7.64 15.90 -3.64
C LEU A 162 6.16 16.18 -3.32
N PHE A 163 5.59 15.48 -2.35
CA PHE A 163 4.15 15.53 -2.05
C PHE A 163 3.84 16.21 -0.71
N TYR A 164 4.77 16.16 0.24
CA TYR A 164 4.56 16.60 1.62
C TYR A 164 5.73 17.42 2.14
N GLU A 165 5.42 18.45 2.90
CA GLU A 165 6.41 19.20 3.65
C GLU A 165 6.77 18.46 4.94
N LEU A 166 8.07 18.25 5.17
CA LEU A 166 8.61 17.60 6.36
C LEU A 166 9.33 18.65 7.21
N LYS A 167 8.93 18.79 8.47
CA LYS A 167 9.54 19.70 9.45
C LYS A 167 9.99 18.93 10.69
N PRO A 168 11.11 19.27 11.35
CA PRO A 168 11.39 18.79 12.70
C PRO A 168 10.24 19.14 13.63
N ILE A 169 9.92 18.30 14.61
CA ILE A 169 8.91 18.64 15.62
C ILE A 169 9.52 19.65 16.63
N HIS A 170 8.68 20.60 17.09
CA HIS A 170 9.06 21.61 18.10
C HIS A 170 8.57 21.24 19.52
N ARG A 171 8.56 19.94 19.86
CA ARG A 171 8.17 19.39 21.16
C ARG A 171 9.31 18.53 21.67
N ASP A 172 10.31 19.17 22.28
CA ASP A 172 11.59 18.54 22.66
C ASP A 172 11.40 17.35 23.61
N GLU A 173 10.51 17.45 24.59
CA GLU A 173 10.20 16.35 25.53
C GLU A 173 9.62 15.16 24.79
N LEU A 174 8.58 15.37 24.00
CA LEU A 174 7.99 14.30 23.18
C LEU A 174 9.01 13.66 22.24
N GLN A 175 9.84 14.48 21.58
CA GLN A 175 10.89 13.96 20.68
C GLN A 175 11.85 13.02 21.43
N GLN A 176 12.30 13.43 22.62
CA GLN A 176 13.19 12.61 23.43
C GLN A 176 12.53 11.32 23.89
N ASP A 177 11.26 11.37 24.30
CA ASP A 177 10.50 10.21 24.74
C ASP A 177 10.31 9.20 23.61
N LEU A 178 9.95 9.66 22.41
CA LEU A 178 9.78 8.80 21.25
C LEU A 178 11.11 8.18 20.80
N ILE A 179 12.22 8.92 20.88
CA ILE A 179 13.57 8.37 20.60
C ILE A 179 13.96 7.34 21.67
N ARG A 180 13.65 7.58 22.96
CA ARG A 180 13.86 6.60 24.03
C ARG A 180 13.05 5.32 23.80
N LEU A 181 11.79 5.48 23.43
CA LEU A 181 10.90 4.37 23.09
C LEU A 181 11.45 3.54 21.94
N ALA A 182 11.92 4.19 20.87
CA ALA A 182 12.54 3.51 19.73
C ALA A 182 13.79 2.72 20.14
N ARG A 183 14.65 3.29 20.99
CA ARG A 183 15.81 2.58 21.55
C ARG A 183 15.42 1.39 22.42
N LYS A 184 14.41 1.54 23.28
CA LYS A 184 13.85 0.44 24.10
C LYS A 184 13.34 -0.71 23.23
N ALA A 185 12.80 -0.40 22.05
CA ALA A 185 12.37 -1.37 21.06
C ALA A 185 13.54 -1.98 20.24
N GLY A 186 14.80 -1.64 20.54
CA GLY A 186 15.96 -2.11 19.77
C GLY A 186 16.12 -1.47 18.38
N THR A 187 15.49 -0.32 18.16
CA THR A 187 15.53 0.39 16.87
C THR A 187 16.14 1.78 17.05
N THR A 188 16.91 2.24 16.07
CA THR A 188 17.45 3.61 16.04
C THR A 188 16.72 4.43 14.98
N ALA A 189 16.37 5.67 15.33
CA ALA A 189 15.85 6.67 14.40
C ALA A 189 16.76 7.91 14.43
N VAL A 190 16.91 8.54 13.26
CA VAL A 190 17.74 9.76 13.11
C VAL A 190 17.05 10.97 13.73
N GLY A 191 15.71 10.99 13.77
CA GLY A 191 14.93 12.06 14.35
C GLY A 191 13.43 11.85 14.15
N VAL A 192 12.67 12.76 14.74
CA VAL A 192 11.20 12.81 14.64
C VAL A 192 10.82 14.03 13.82
N TYR A 193 9.97 13.81 12.81
CA TYR A 193 9.54 14.84 11.87
C TYR A 193 8.02 14.88 11.81
N GLN A 194 7.50 16.08 11.70
CA GLN A 194 6.11 16.33 11.35
C GLN A 194 5.96 16.34 9.83
N TRP A 195 4.92 15.68 9.32
CA TRP A 195 4.47 15.85 7.96
C TRP A 195 3.10 16.53 7.91
N THR A 196 2.93 17.50 7.02
CA THR A 196 1.70 18.28 6.92
C THR A 196 0.67 17.47 6.11
N LEU A 197 -0.30 16.87 6.81
CA LEU A 197 -1.44 16.18 6.21
C LEU A 197 -2.73 16.99 6.30
N SER A 198 -2.89 17.86 7.29
CA SER A 198 -4.11 18.68 7.54
C SER A 198 -4.58 19.46 6.32
N ASP A 199 -3.67 19.84 5.46
CA ASP A 199 -3.93 20.51 4.19
C ASP A 199 -4.70 19.66 3.17
N SER A 200 -4.69 18.34 3.35
CA SER A 200 -5.26 17.39 2.39
C SER A 200 -6.31 16.46 3.02
N THR A 201 -6.13 16.12 4.30
CA THR A 201 -7.00 15.16 4.99
C THR A 201 -7.06 15.45 6.49
N ARG A 202 -8.17 15.04 7.12
CA ARG A 202 -8.32 15.05 8.59
C ARG A 202 -7.80 13.77 9.25
N ARG A 203 -7.34 12.81 8.47
CA ARG A 203 -6.85 11.54 9.00
C ARG A 203 -5.54 11.75 9.75
N ALA A 204 -5.42 11.11 10.92
CA ALA A 204 -4.16 11.01 11.63
C ALA A 204 -3.34 9.84 11.11
N ASN A 205 -2.03 10.01 11.07
CA ASN A 205 -1.12 8.96 10.64
C ASN A 205 0.25 9.10 11.31
N ALA A 206 0.93 7.96 11.51
CA ALA A 206 2.33 7.89 11.88
C ALA A 206 3.03 6.86 10.99
N ALA A 207 4.33 6.97 10.82
CA ALA A 207 5.13 6.00 10.10
C ALA A 207 6.57 6.01 10.58
N LEU A 208 7.20 4.84 10.62
CA LEU A 208 8.66 4.73 10.68
C LEU A 208 9.17 4.41 9.28
N VAL A 209 9.83 5.36 8.65
CA VAL A 209 10.26 5.26 7.26
C VAL A 209 11.78 5.17 7.13
N GLY A 210 12.27 4.63 6.01
CA GLY A 210 13.68 4.40 5.76
C GLY A 210 14.19 3.08 6.32
N LEU A 211 15.44 2.74 6.00
CA LEU A 211 16.10 1.50 6.39
C LEU A 211 17.45 1.78 7.07
N GLY A 212 17.76 1.05 8.14
CA GLY A 212 19.04 1.19 8.85
C GLY A 212 19.25 2.61 9.38
N ARG A 213 20.34 3.25 8.99
CA ARG A 213 20.76 4.59 9.46
C ARG A 213 19.96 5.76 8.84
N THR A 214 19.02 5.50 7.95
CA THR A 214 18.14 6.54 7.36
C THR A 214 16.75 6.57 7.96
N ARG A 215 16.48 5.78 9.02
CA ARG A 215 15.17 5.70 9.66
C ARG A 215 14.76 7.03 10.27
N ARG A 216 13.52 7.44 9.99
CA ARG A 216 12.88 8.66 10.53
C ARG A 216 11.50 8.31 11.05
N ILE A 217 11.16 8.85 12.20
CA ILE A 217 9.80 8.81 12.73
C ILE A 217 9.05 9.97 12.09
N LEU A 218 7.95 9.68 11.41
CA LEU A 218 7.06 10.67 10.82
C LEU A 218 5.74 10.65 11.59
N LEU A 219 5.31 11.82 12.04
CA LEU A 219 4.02 12.03 12.71
C LEU A 219 3.25 13.09 11.93
N SER A 220 1.98 12.83 11.60
CA SER A 220 1.15 13.86 10.97
C SER A 220 0.87 15.00 11.94
N ASP A 221 0.73 16.20 11.42
CA ASP A 221 0.28 17.36 12.17
C ASP A 221 -1.08 17.12 12.84
N THR A 222 -1.98 16.40 12.18
CA THR A 222 -3.26 15.95 12.74
C THR A 222 -3.11 15.00 13.93
N LEU A 223 -2.10 14.10 13.93
CA LEU A 223 -1.80 13.25 15.08
C LEU A 223 -1.24 14.08 16.23
N LEU A 224 -0.33 15.01 15.94
CA LEU A 224 0.31 15.86 16.95
C LEU A 224 -0.67 16.85 17.60
N SER A 225 -1.72 17.28 16.88
CA SER A 225 -2.74 18.20 17.41
C SER A 225 -3.82 17.50 18.24
N ASP A 226 -4.23 16.30 17.85
CA ASP A 226 -5.46 15.69 18.34
C ASP A 226 -5.21 14.60 19.39
N TYR A 227 -3.97 14.12 19.55
CA TYR A 227 -3.64 12.97 20.42
C TYR A 227 -2.74 13.39 21.59
N SER A 228 -2.91 12.72 22.73
CA SER A 228 -1.99 12.85 23.85
C SER A 228 -0.65 12.19 23.58
N ASP A 229 0.39 12.56 24.34
CA ASP A 229 1.73 12.01 24.20
C ASP A 229 1.75 10.50 24.41
N ASP A 230 0.95 9.98 25.34
CA ASP A 230 0.78 8.56 25.59
C ASP A 230 0.13 7.84 24.39
N GLU A 231 -0.89 8.44 23.77
CA GLU A 231 -1.52 7.90 22.56
C GLU A 231 -0.52 7.89 21.39
N ILE A 232 0.26 8.95 21.22
CA ILE A 232 1.31 9.04 20.19
C ILE A 232 2.39 7.97 20.44
N ALA A 233 2.79 7.76 21.70
CA ALA A 233 3.76 6.73 22.06
C ALA A 233 3.27 5.32 21.74
N VAL A 234 1.98 5.02 21.97
CA VAL A 234 1.35 3.75 21.61
C VAL A 234 1.32 3.55 20.09
N VAL A 235 0.93 4.57 19.33
CA VAL A 235 0.92 4.52 17.86
C VAL A 235 2.34 4.29 17.33
N LEU A 236 3.34 5.00 17.87
CA LEU A 236 4.73 4.76 17.48
C LEU A 236 5.21 3.37 17.86
N ALA A 237 4.85 2.85 19.05
CA ALA A 237 5.22 1.50 19.46
C ALA A 237 4.68 0.43 18.50
N HIS A 238 3.47 0.63 17.95
CA HIS A 238 2.91 -0.20 16.90
C HIS A 238 3.76 -0.14 15.62
N GLU A 239 4.14 1.06 15.15
CA GLU A 239 4.98 1.23 13.96
C GLU A 239 6.39 0.62 14.15
N LEU A 240 6.96 0.74 15.36
CA LEU A 240 8.23 0.11 15.70
C LEU A 240 8.17 -1.42 15.59
N ALA A 241 7.04 -2.04 15.94
CA ALA A 241 6.86 -3.48 15.86
C ALA A 241 7.10 -4.03 14.45
N HIS A 242 6.63 -3.36 13.42
CA HIS A 242 6.84 -3.76 12.03
C HIS A 242 8.31 -3.82 11.64
N HIS A 243 9.13 -2.89 12.18
CA HIS A 243 10.56 -2.90 11.97
C HIS A 243 11.30 -3.96 12.80
N VAL A 244 10.92 -4.10 14.07
CA VAL A 244 11.51 -5.11 14.98
C VAL A 244 11.22 -6.54 14.47
N HIS A 245 10.02 -6.78 14.00
CA HIS A 245 9.63 -8.09 13.47
C HIS A 245 10.09 -8.33 12.04
N GLY A 246 10.65 -7.34 11.36
CA GLY A 246 11.12 -7.46 9.98
C GLY A 246 9.99 -7.67 8.96
N ASP A 247 8.81 -7.09 9.20
CA ASP A 247 7.62 -7.29 8.36
C ASP A 247 7.83 -6.81 6.93
N ILE A 248 8.65 -5.75 6.73
CA ILE A 248 9.05 -5.27 5.40
C ILE A 248 9.75 -6.39 4.62
N TRP A 249 10.71 -7.09 5.24
CA TRP A 249 11.47 -8.14 4.56
C TRP A 249 10.60 -9.36 4.25
N ARG A 250 9.70 -9.73 5.17
CA ARG A 250 8.73 -10.81 4.95
C ARG A 250 7.75 -10.49 3.84
N GLY A 251 7.29 -9.23 3.80
CA GLY A 251 6.45 -8.72 2.71
C GLY A 251 7.16 -8.77 1.36
N LEU A 252 8.40 -8.26 1.29
CA LEU A 252 9.23 -8.28 0.09
C LEU A 252 9.53 -9.69 -0.40
N SER A 253 9.77 -10.66 0.52
CA SER A 253 10.01 -12.06 0.14
C SER A 253 8.77 -12.71 -0.49
N LEU A 254 7.58 -12.49 0.10
CA LEU A 254 6.32 -12.97 -0.47
C LEU A 254 6.06 -12.32 -1.84
N GLU A 255 6.24 -11.02 -1.92
CA GLU A 255 6.03 -10.28 -3.17
C GLU A 255 7.01 -10.72 -4.27
N ALA A 256 8.29 -10.96 -3.93
CA ALA A 256 9.27 -11.50 -4.86
C ALA A 256 8.84 -12.86 -5.42
N LEU A 257 8.35 -13.76 -4.57
CA LEU A 257 7.84 -15.07 -4.99
C LEU A 257 6.64 -14.91 -5.93
N LEU A 258 5.66 -14.09 -5.54
CA LEU A 258 4.44 -13.88 -6.33
C LEU A 258 4.77 -13.23 -7.68
N ARG A 259 5.71 -12.28 -7.74
CA ARG A 259 6.15 -11.64 -8.98
C ARG A 259 6.93 -12.60 -9.89
N SER A 260 7.77 -13.45 -9.32
CA SER A 260 8.47 -14.48 -10.11
C SER A 260 7.49 -15.43 -10.79
N ILE A 261 6.48 -15.92 -10.05
CA ILE A 261 5.40 -16.75 -10.59
C ILE A 261 4.61 -16.00 -11.66
N SER A 262 4.27 -14.75 -11.40
CA SER A 262 3.49 -13.88 -12.29
C SER A 262 4.22 -13.61 -13.60
N PHE A 263 5.53 -13.27 -13.56
CA PHE A 263 6.32 -13.04 -14.77
C PHE A 263 6.56 -14.34 -15.55
N TYR A 264 6.77 -15.47 -14.87
CA TYR A 264 6.83 -16.76 -15.54
C TYR A 264 5.51 -17.11 -16.24
N ALA A 265 4.39 -16.89 -15.58
CA ALA A 265 3.07 -17.10 -16.18
C ALA A 265 2.84 -16.17 -17.37
N ALA A 266 3.27 -14.90 -17.30
CA ALA A 266 3.20 -13.96 -18.41
C ALA A 266 4.10 -14.40 -19.59
N HIS A 267 5.31 -14.91 -19.30
CA HIS A 267 6.18 -15.49 -20.32
C HIS A 267 5.50 -16.68 -21.01
N ARG A 268 4.91 -17.60 -20.25
CA ARG A 268 4.16 -18.73 -20.84
C ARG A 268 2.94 -18.28 -21.65
N ALA A 269 2.22 -17.26 -21.17
CA ALA A 269 1.09 -16.69 -21.89
C ALA A 269 1.51 -16.06 -23.22
N LEU A 270 2.64 -15.34 -23.27
CA LEU A 270 3.18 -14.81 -24.53
C LEU A 270 3.48 -15.91 -25.55
N LEU A 271 3.99 -17.05 -25.11
CA LEU A 271 4.32 -18.18 -26.01
C LEU A 271 3.06 -18.91 -26.52
N VAL A 272 2.01 -19.06 -25.68
CA VAL A 272 0.83 -19.87 -26.00
C VAL A 272 -0.30 -19.02 -26.58
N VAL A 273 -0.64 -17.91 -25.92
CA VAL A 273 -1.75 -17.01 -26.30
C VAL A 273 -1.29 -15.96 -27.30
N GLY A 274 -0.01 -15.56 -27.24
CA GLY A 274 0.53 -14.51 -28.10
C GLY A 274 0.27 -14.70 -29.60
N PRO A 275 0.58 -15.86 -30.19
CA PRO A 275 0.30 -16.13 -31.60
C PRO A 275 -1.18 -16.03 -31.96
N ILE A 276 -2.08 -16.46 -31.06
CA ILE A 276 -3.54 -16.38 -31.23
C ILE A 276 -4.01 -14.93 -31.19
N ALA A 277 -3.38 -14.10 -30.36
CA ALA A 277 -3.67 -12.67 -30.21
C ALA A 277 -2.96 -11.79 -31.27
N GLY A 278 -2.31 -12.37 -32.27
CA GLY A 278 -1.60 -11.63 -33.32
C GLY A 278 -0.28 -10.99 -32.89
N ILE A 279 0.30 -11.43 -31.76
CA ILE A 279 1.61 -11.00 -31.27
C ILE A 279 2.67 -11.80 -32.04
N THR A 280 3.51 -11.10 -32.79
CA THR A 280 4.42 -11.72 -33.76
C THR A 280 5.64 -12.36 -33.13
N HIS A 281 6.12 -11.83 -32.01
CA HIS A 281 7.26 -12.34 -31.25
C HIS A 281 7.24 -11.80 -29.80
N ALA A 282 7.98 -12.41 -28.88
CA ALA A 282 7.96 -12.06 -27.46
C ALA A 282 8.27 -10.58 -27.18
N ALA A 283 9.13 -9.96 -27.98
CA ALA A 283 9.49 -8.54 -27.85
C ALA A 283 8.56 -7.59 -28.64
N ASP A 284 7.45 -8.08 -29.19
CA ASP A 284 6.41 -7.25 -29.77
C ASP A 284 5.67 -6.49 -28.64
N VAL A 285 5.67 -5.15 -28.70
CA VAL A 285 5.06 -4.31 -27.66
C VAL A 285 3.54 -4.51 -27.58
N ALA A 286 2.91 -4.99 -28.66
CA ALA A 286 1.49 -5.37 -28.66
C ALA A 286 1.18 -6.50 -27.63
N GLY A 287 2.19 -7.20 -27.12
CA GLY A 287 2.09 -8.17 -26.03
C GLY A 287 1.99 -7.58 -24.63
N LEU A 288 2.22 -6.27 -24.45
CA LEU A 288 2.16 -5.63 -23.14
C LEU A 288 0.82 -5.79 -22.42
N PRO A 289 -0.36 -5.61 -23.07
CA PRO A 289 -1.65 -5.86 -22.44
C PRO A 289 -1.81 -7.28 -21.90
N LEU A 290 -1.27 -8.30 -22.60
CA LEU A 290 -1.30 -9.68 -22.13
C LEU A 290 -0.44 -9.87 -20.88
N ILE A 291 0.79 -9.31 -20.85
CA ILE A 291 1.64 -9.32 -19.67
C ILE A 291 0.92 -8.67 -18.49
N LEU A 292 0.35 -7.47 -18.68
CA LEU A 292 -0.36 -6.73 -17.64
C LEU A 292 -1.62 -7.48 -17.16
N LEU A 293 -2.36 -8.12 -18.06
CA LEU A 293 -3.55 -8.89 -17.72
C LEU A 293 -3.20 -10.10 -16.85
N VAL A 294 -2.18 -10.87 -17.22
CA VAL A 294 -1.72 -12.02 -16.44
C VAL A 294 -1.17 -11.58 -15.08
N CYS A 295 -0.30 -10.59 -15.04
CA CYS A 295 0.26 -10.07 -13.79
C CYS A 295 -0.83 -9.47 -12.88
N GLY A 296 -1.82 -8.78 -13.45
CA GLY A 296 -2.97 -8.25 -12.73
C GLY A 296 -3.85 -9.35 -12.14
N ALA A 297 -4.14 -10.40 -12.91
CA ALA A 297 -4.90 -11.56 -12.44
C ALA A 297 -4.21 -12.25 -11.26
N PHE A 298 -2.90 -12.51 -11.34
CA PHE A 298 -2.12 -13.06 -10.23
C PHE A 298 -2.14 -12.16 -8.99
N SER A 299 -2.04 -10.84 -9.18
CA SER A 299 -2.11 -9.89 -8.08
C SER A 299 -3.47 -9.91 -7.37
N LEU A 300 -4.57 -9.99 -8.12
CA LEU A 300 -5.92 -10.08 -7.57
C LEU A 300 -6.13 -11.40 -6.82
N LEU A 301 -5.67 -12.52 -7.38
CA LEU A 301 -5.76 -13.83 -6.74
C LEU A 301 -4.92 -13.94 -5.47
N ALA A 302 -3.77 -13.28 -5.42
CA ALA A 302 -2.89 -13.27 -4.26
C ALA A 302 -3.36 -12.31 -3.14
N GLN A 303 -4.26 -11.36 -3.45
CA GLN A 303 -4.68 -10.30 -2.51
C GLN A 303 -5.26 -10.83 -1.19
N PRO A 304 -6.13 -11.87 -1.15
CA PRO A 304 -6.64 -12.42 0.12
C PRO A 304 -5.52 -12.96 1.02
N LEU A 305 -4.52 -13.62 0.42
CA LEU A 305 -3.34 -14.14 1.14
C LEU A 305 -2.50 -12.98 1.70
N ALA A 306 -2.22 -11.97 0.90
CA ALA A 306 -1.48 -10.78 1.32
C ALA A 306 -2.20 -10.05 2.47
N HIS A 307 -3.52 -9.88 2.37
CA HIS A 307 -4.32 -9.28 3.45
C HIS A 307 -4.36 -10.14 4.72
N ALA A 308 -4.44 -11.46 4.61
CA ALA A 308 -4.40 -12.34 5.77
C ALA A 308 -3.07 -12.23 6.52
N ARG A 309 -1.95 -12.20 5.79
CA ARG A 309 -0.61 -12.00 6.35
C ARG A 309 -0.47 -10.61 6.99
N SER A 310 -0.96 -9.57 6.30
CA SER A 310 -0.94 -8.21 6.84
C SER A 310 -1.69 -8.13 8.17
N ARG A 311 -2.90 -8.68 8.26
CA ARG A 311 -3.66 -8.71 9.53
C ARG A 311 -2.95 -9.45 10.66
N GLU A 312 -2.18 -10.50 10.34
CA GLU A 312 -1.37 -11.18 11.37
C GLU A 312 -0.21 -10.31 11.86
N HIS A 313 0.45 -9.59 10.96
CA HIS A 313 1.47 -8.60 11.32
C HIS A 313 0.91 -7.52 12.23
N GLU A 314 -0.28 -6.99 11.91
CA GLU A 314 -0.99 -5.99 12.71
C GLU A 314 -1.32 -6.49 14.13
N ARG A 315 -1.88 -7.71 14.27
CA ARG A 315 -2.17 -8.28 15.59
C ARG A 315 -0.90 -8.43 16.43
N ARG A 316 0.20 -8.80 15.80
CA ARG A 316 1.50 -8.89 16.47
C ARG A 316 2.03 -7.51 16.86
N ALA A 317 1.84 -6.51 15.99
CA ALA A 317 2.23 -5.14 16.28
C ALA A 317 1.42 -4.53 17.42
N ASP A 318 0.11 -4.81 17.51
CA ASP A 318 -0.73 -4.39 18.64
C ASP A 318 -0.27 -4.99 19.97
N ARG A 319 0.00 -6.31 19.99
CA ARG A 319 0.52 -6.97 21.20
C ARG A 319 1.88 -6.40 21.63
N PHE A 320 2.75 -6.13 20.65
CA PHE A 320 4.05 -5.50 20.93
C PHE A 320 3.89 -4.09 21.48
N ALA A 321 3.00 -3.27 20.91
CA ALA A 321 2.73 -1.91 21.40
C ALA A 321 2.28 -1.94 22.87
N LEU A 322 1.35 -2.82 23.20
CA LEU A 322 0.87 -3.02 24.57
C LEU A 322 1.99 -3.48 25.53
N SER A 323 2.83 -4.42 25.09
CA SER A 323 3.94 -4.92 25.90
C SER A 323 5.08 -3.91 26.08
N LEU A 324 5.31 -3.02 25.11
CA LEU A 324 6.37 -2.02 25.15
C LEU A 324 5.97 -0.80 26.00
N THR A 325 4.72 -0.35 25.86
CA THR A 325 4.22 0.87 26.53
C THR A 325 3.59 0.60 27.89
N HIS A 326 3.09 -0.62 28.13
CA HIS A 326 2.32 -1.00 29.33
C HIS A 326 1.12 -0.06 29.60
N ASN A 327 0.59 0.60 28.56
CA ASN A 327 -0.48 1.60 28.66
C ASN A 327 -1.70 1.17 27.81
N ALA A 328 -2.46 0.18 28.33
CA ALA A 328 -3.67 -0.31 27.67
C ALA A 328 -4.77 0.78 27.56
N PRO A 329 -4.98 1.69 28.53
CA PRO A 329 -5.92 2.79 28.39
C PRO A 329 -5.58 3.71 27.20
N ALA A 330 -4.32 4.13 27.04
CA ALA A 330 -3.89 4.95 25.91
C ALA A 330 -4.03 4.20 24.57
N PHE A 331 -3.74 2.90 24.54
CA PHE A 331 -3.97 2.07 23.35
C PHE A 331 -5.45 2.05 22.94
N VAL A 332 -6.36 1.80 23.89
CA VAL A 332 -7.80 1.78 23.63
C VAL A 332 -8.28 3.15 23.14
N SER A 333 -7.83 4.23 23.78
CA SER A 333 -8.17 5.60 23.39
C SER A 333 -7.68 5.93 21.98
N ALA A 334 -6.39 5.67 21.69
CA ALA A 334 -5.79 5.89 20.38
C ALA A 334 -6.53 5.11 19.28
N MET A 335 -6.81 3.82 19.48
CA MET A 335 -7.49 2.98 18.50
C MET A 335 -8.93 3.45 18.21
N ARG A 336 -9.68 3.88 19.24
CA ARG A 336 -11.02 4.45 19.06
C ARG A 336 -10.98 5.76 18.30
N ARG A 337 -10.05 6.64 18.63
CA ARG A 337 -9.89 7.94 17.97
C ARG A 337 -9.49 7.77 16.51
N LEU A 338 -8.52 6.91 16.21
CA LEU A 338 -8.13 6.55 14.84
C LEU A 338 -9.30 5.97 14.04
N ALA A 339 -10.09 5.09 14.66
CA ALA A 339 -11.27 4.52 14.02
C ALA A 339 -12.31 5.58 13.66
N GLN A 340 -12.59 6.52 14.56
CA GLN A 340 -13.53 7.63 14.32
C GLN A 340 -13.02 8.58 13.24
N GLN A 341 -11.77 9.02 13.32
CA GLN A 341 -11.18 9.96 12.34
C GLN A 341 -11.08 9.35 10.95
N ASN A 342 -10.80 8.04 10.87
CA ASN A 342 -10.64 7.35 9.58
C ASN A 342 -11.95 6.73 9.07
N LEU A 343 -13.08 6.92 9.77
CA LEU A 343 -14.36 6.26 9.50
C LEU A 343 -14.18 4.75 9.33
N ALA A 344 -13.44 4.09 10.26
CA ALA A 344 -13.19 2.66 10.16
C ALA A 344 -14.51 1.86 10.29
N GLU A 345 -14.63 0.80 9.49
CA GLU A 345 -15.76 -0.13 9.54
C GLU A 345 -15.59 -1.06 10.76
N GLU A 346 -16.49 -0.99 11.74
CA GLU A 346 -16.32 -1.73 13.01
C GLU A 346 -16.48 -3.25 12.83
N HIS A 347 -17.46 -3.67 12.01
CA HIS A 347 -17.83 -5.06 11.83
C HIS A 347 -17.94 -5.43 10.34
N PRO A 348 -16.81 -5.43 9.58
CA PRO A 348 -16.84 -5.86 8.19
C PRO A 348 -17.15 -7.36 8.10
N SER A 349 -17.90 -7.78 7.06
CA SER A 349 -18.12 -9.20 6.82
C SER A 349 -16.78 -9.91 6.52
N ARG A 350 -16.69 -11.23 6.80
CA ARG A 350 -15.48 -12.02 6.58
C ARG A 350 -14.94 -11.92 5.15
N TRP A 351 -15.82 -11.91 4.16
CA TRP A 351 -15.44 -11.76 2.74
C TRP A 351 -14.89 -10.36 2.43
N VAL A 352 -15.55 -9.31 2.98
CA VAL A 352 -15.07 -7.94 2.84
C VAL A 352 -13.70 -7.78 3.49
N GLN A 353 -13.52 -8.34 4.69
CA GLN A 353 -12.23 -8.31 5.38
C GLN A 353 -11.15 -9.05 4.58
N ALA A 354 -11.44 -10.23 4.04
CA ALA A 354 -10.49 -11.02 3.27
C ALA A 354 -10.03 -10.29 1.99
N LEU A 355 -10.96 -9.66 1.27
CA LEU A 355 -10.68 -9.07 -0.04
C LEU A 355 -10.22 -7.61 0.00
N PHE A 356 -10.60 -6.82 1.05
CA PHE A 356 -10.43 -5.37 1.01
C PHE A 356 -9.68 -4.78 2.21
N HIS A 357 -9.49 -5.54 3.31
CA HIS A 357 -8.92 -5.00 4.54
C HIS A 357 -7.58 -5.65 4.88
N SER A 358 -6.54 -4.85 4.89
CA SER A 358 -5.19 -5.24 5.31
C SER A 358 -5.00 -5.18 6.84
N HIS A 359 -5.90 -4.49 7.56
CA HIS A 359 -5.87 -4.36 9.02
C HIS A 359 -7.03 -5.16 9.66
N PRO A 360 -6.87 -5.66 10.90
CA PRO A 360 -7.96 -6.20 11.69
C PRO A 360 -9.04 -5.13 11.94
N SER A 361 -10.26 -5.55 12.25
CA SER A 361 -11.30 -4.61 12.66
C SER A 361 -10.95 -3.90 13.97
N THR A 362 -11.51 -2.72 14.20
CA THR A 362 -11.31 -2.00 15.47
C THR A 362 -11.74 -2.84 16.65
N ALA A 363 -12.84 -3.62 16.51
CA ALA A 363 -13.31 -4.52 17.55
C ALA A 363 -12.27 -5.60 17.91
N GLU A 364 -11.61 -6.22 16.91
CA GLU A 364 -10.52 -7.19 17.12
C GLU A 364 -9.33 -6.55 17.84
N ARG A 365 -8.92 -5.33 17.43
CA ARG A 365 -7.79 -4.62 18.05
C ARG A 365 -8.07 -4.26 19.51
N LEU A 366 -9.29 -3.82 19.83
CA LEU A 366 -9.71 -3.53 21.21
C LEU A 366 -9.81 -4.78 22.07
N ALA A 367 -10.17 -5.95 21.50
CA ALA A 367 -10.16 -7.22 22.22
C ALA A 367 -8.74 -7.61 22.66
N ILE A 368 -7.72 -7.43 21.82
CA ILE A 368 -6.31 -7.68 22.18
C ILE A 368 -5.91 -6.90 23.44
N ALA A 369 -6.35 -5.64 23.56
CA ALA A 369 -6.01 -4.83 24.74
C ALA A 369 -6.70 -5.33 26.03
N ARG A 370 -7.89 -5.93 25.94
CA ARG A 370 -8.60 -6.50 27.09
C ARG A 370 -7.95 -7.79 27.58
N ASP A 371 -7.43 -8.58 26.63
CA ASP A 371 -6.83 -9.89 26.92
C ASP A 371 -5.36 -9.78 27.39
N THR A 372 -4.78 -8.57 27.32
CA THR A 372 -3.40 -8.32 27.76
C THR A 372 -3.40 -7.98 29.26
N PRO A 373 -2.75 -8.80 30.13
CA PRO A 373 -2.71 -8.53 31.56
C PRO A 373 -2.05 -7.17 31.86
N SER A 374 -2.72 -6.33 32.63
CA SER A 374 -2.09 -5.12 33.17
C SER A 374 -0.99 -5.50 34.17
N PRO A 375 0.19 -4.89 34.13
CA PRO A 375 1.23 -5.11 35.17
C PRO A 375 0.73 -4.52 36.49
N GLY A 376 -0.02 -5.30 37.28
CA GLY A 376 -0.60 -4.88 38.56
C GLY A 376 -2.03 -5.33 38.80
N GLY A 377 -2.71 -5.91 37.82
CA GLY A 377 -4.05 -6.46 37.96
C GLY A 377 -3.98 -7.93 38.38
N ARG A 378 -4.24 -8.24 39.68
CA ARG A 378 -4.61 -9.60 40.10
C ARG A 378 -5.82 -10.02 39.27
N SER A 379 -5.74 -11.18 38.61
CA SER A 379 -6.89 -11.81 37.95
C SER A 379 -8.06 -11.87 38.91
N PRO A 380 -9.28 -11.37 38.57
CA PRO A 380 -10.45 -11.65 39.35
C PRO A 380 -10.90 -13.07 39.05
N GLY A 381 -10.41 -14.05 39.80
CA GLY A 381 -10.86 -15.42 39.56
C GLY A 381 -9.96 -16.51 40.18
N MET A 382 -9.41 -16.31 41.39
CA MET A 382 -8.90 -17.42 42.20
C MET A 382 -8.85 -17.03 43.66
N ILE A 383 -9.98 -16.69 44.24
CA ILE A 383 -10.19 -16.71 45.67
C ILE A 383 -11.60 -17.27 45.94
N SER A 384 -11.73 -18.58 45.95
CA SER A 384 -12.78 -19.30 46.68
C SER A 384 -12.66 -20.82 46.47
N SER A 385 -11.69 -21.44 47.08
CA SER A 385 -11.77 -22.90 47.40
C SER A 385 -10.66 -23.38 48.34
N THR A 386 -10.23 -22.56 49.34
CA THR A 386 -9.26 -23.05 50.34
C THR A 386 -9.57 -22.53 51.75
N LEU A 387 -10.84 -22.44 52.15
CA LEU A 387 -11.26 -22.18 53.53
C LEU A 387 -12.43 -23.05 54.00
N ALA A 388 -12.56 -24.27 53.46
CA ALA A 388 -13.60 -25.22 53.90
C ALA A 388 -13.07 -26.57 54.39
N ASP A 389 -11.78 -26.73 54.69
CA ASP A 389 -11.20 -28.01 55.14
C ASP A 389 -10.31 -27.93 56.36
N VAL A 390 -10.62 -27.03 57.31
CA VAL A 390 -9.91 -26.99 58.65
C VAL A 390 -10.87 -26.99 59.86
N GLU A 391 -12.15 -27.24 59.72
CA GLU A 391 -13.06 -27.46 60.88
C GLU A 391 -13.78 -28.80 60.83
N GLY A 392 -13.05 -29.89 60.98
CA GLY A 392 -13.65 -31.22 60.97
C GLY A 392 -12.75 -32.31 61.56
N ARG A 393 -11.89 -32.00 62.57
CA ARG A 393 -11.26 -33.01 63.43
C ARG A 393 -10.87 -32.41 64.77
N ARG A 394 -11.84 -32.42 65.72
CA ARG A 394 -11.64 -32.73 67.16
C ARG A 394 -12.88 -33.36 67.71
#